data_7b922a6c8ea451e1dbe3c7e04f57733f
#
_entry.id   7b922a6c8ea451e1dbe3c7e04f57733f
#
_cell.length_a   1.000
_cell.length_b   1.000
_cell.length_c   1.000
_cell.angle_alpha   90.00
_cell.angle_beta   90.00
_cell.angle_gamma   90.00
#
_symmetry.space_group_name_H-M   'P 1'
#
loop_
_entity.id
_entity.type
_entity.pdbx_description
1 polymer ?
#
loop_
_entity_poly.entity_id
_entity_poly.type
_entity_poly.pdbx_seq_one_letter_code
_entity_poly.pdbx_strand_id
1 'polypeptide(L)'
;MNWKLTVALAGAALFAGVGAAHVEGELNIYNWGNYTSPEMIKKFEETNKVKVTITDYDSNDAALAKVRAGGHGFDIVVPSANFVPIWVKEGLLLESRPDEMENFKNVDDRWVNVDWDPGRHYSVPWQWGLMGTVVDTSVYKGDINTSAIWLDPPPELVGKVNVAPEMGDVMFAAIRYMGGQW
;
A
#
# COMPACT_ATOMS: atom_id res chain seq x y z
N MET A 1 54.37 63.75 -4.50
CA MET A 1 53.22 63.28 -5.27
C MET A 1 53.38 61.75 -5.38
N ASN A 2 52.87 61.01 -4.41
CA ASN A 2 53.11 59.59 -4.26
C ASN A 2 51.79 58.82 -4.53
N TRP A 3 51.74 58.12 -5.64
CA TRP A 3 50.62 57.25 -6.05
C TRP A 3 50.85 55.83 -5.50
N LYS A 4 50.07 55.42 -4.59
CA LYS A 4 50.02 54.02 -4.11
C LYS A 4 49.01 53.23 -4.91
N LEU A 5 49.49 52.28 -5.74
CA LEU A 5 48.69 51.28 -6.39
C LEU A 5 48.22 50.28 -5.32
N THR A 6 46.93 50.15 -5.15
CA THR A 6 46.31 49.07 -4.35
C THR A 6 45.87 47.98 -5.33
N VAL A 7 46.55 46.82 -5.28
CA VAL A 7 46.13 45.62 -6.04
C VAL A 7 45.06 44.92 -5.22
N ALA A 8 43.82 44.87 -5.74
CA ALA A 8 42.74 44.06 -5.19
C ALA A 8 42.78 42.65 -5.78
N LEU A 9 43.11 41.65 -4.95
CA LEU A 9 42.95 40.23 -5.32
C LEU A 9 41.44 39.89 -5.25
N ALA A 10 40.85 39.64 -6.41
CA ALA A 10 39.52 39.05 -6.50
C ALA A 10 39.65 37.53 -6.35
N GLY A 11 39.28 37.02 -5.16
CA GLY A 11 39.14 35.59 -4.92
C GLY A 11 37.84 35.08 -5.54
N ALA A 12 37.96 34.30 -6.62
CA ALA A 12 36.84 33.57 -7.19
C ALA A 12 36.50 32.36 -6.29
N ALA A 13 35.46 32.46 -5.48
CA ALA A 13 34.90 31.32 -4.76
C ALA A 13 34.10 30.47 -5.76
N LEU A 14 34.65 29.33 -6.14
CA LEU A 14 33.92 28.28 -6.83
C LEU A 14 32.90 27.65 -5.85
N PHE A 15 31.67 28.12 -5.91
CA PHE A 15 30.53 27.38 -5.32
C PHE A 15 30.30 26.17 -6.24
N ALA A 16 30.79 25.00 -5.82
CA ALA A 16 30.30 23.73 -6.34
C ALA A 16 28.82 23.60 -5.93
N GLY A 17 27.93 24.00 -6.82
CA GLY A 17 26.50 23.78 -6.64
C GLY A 17 26.27 22.27 -6.57
N VAL A 18 25.97 21.78 -5.38
CA VAL A 18 25.29 20.47 -5.23
C VAL A 18 23.98 20.67 -5.95
N GLY A 19 23.86 20.11 -7.15
CA GLY A 19 22.63 20.13 -7.92
C GLY A 19 21.55 19.42 -7.09
N ALA A 20 20.64 20.19 -6.54
CA ALA A 20 19.42 19.64 -5.98
C ALA A 20 18.75 18.86 -7.12
N ALA A 21 18.49 17.55 -6.90
CA ALA A 21 17.73 16.75 -7.84
C ALA A 21 16.41 17.47 -8.09
N HIS A 22 16.17 17.87 -9.33
CA HIS A 22 14.93 18.55 -9.69
C HIS A 22 13.80 17.51 -9.63
N VAL A 23 12.92 17.64 -8.66
CA VAL A 23 11.71 16.82 -8.53
C VAL A 23 10.69 17.40 -9.51
N GLU A 24 10.25 16.59 -10.47
CA GLU A 24 9.34 17.02 -11.54
C GLU A 24 7.85 16.80 -11.19
N GLY A 25 7.56 16.06 -10.11
CA GLY A 25 6.19 15.77 -9.68
C GLY A 25 6.09 15.12 -8.31
N GLU A 26 4.87 14.94 -7.86
CA GLU A 26 4.56 14.24 -6.61
C GLU A 26 3.59 13.10 -6.90
N LEU A 27 3.72 12.00 -6.16
CA LEU A 27 2.83 10.84 -6.21
C LEU A 27 2.42 10.47 -4.78
N ASN A 28 1.13 10.58 -4.50
CA ASN A 28 0.56 10.31 -3.19
C ASN A 28 -0.18 8.97 -3.22
N ILE A 29 0.31 7.99 -2.46
CA ILE A 29 -0.21 6.63 -2.44
C ILE A 29 -0.87 6.36 -1.10
N TYR A 30 -2.11 5.86 -1.11
CA TYR A 30 -2.83 5.42 0.06
C TYR A 30 -2.83 3.89 0.09
N ASN A 31 -2.10 3.31 1.04
CA ASN A 31 -1.73 1.89 1.02
C ASN A 31 -1.82 1.27 2.42
N TRP A 32 -1.71 -0.04 2.46
CA TRP A 32 -1.52 -0.80 3.69
C TRP A 32 -0.11 -0.55 4.25
N GLY A 33 0.02 -0.54 5.57
CA GLY A 33 1.31 -0.43 6.23
C GLY A 33 2.28 -1.55 5.83
N ASN A 34 3.54 -1.19 5.63
CA ASN A 34 4.64 -2.11 5.28
C ASN A 34 4.50 -2.88 3.94
N TYR A 35 3.65 -2.40 3.02
CA TYR A 35 3.48 -3.06 1.71
C TYR A 35 4.56 -2.69 0.69
N THR A 36 5.41 -1.74 0.99
CA THR A 36 6.42 -1.23 0.05
C THR A 36 7.73 -1.00 0.76
N SER A 37 8.84 -1.51 0.22
CA SER A 37 10.15 -1.28 0.82
C SER A 37 10.63 0.16 0.57
N PRO A 38 11.29 0.79 1.56
CA PRO A 38 11.87 2.12 1.38
C PRO A 38 12.87 2.20 0.22
N GLU A 39 13.63 1.12 0.00
CA GLU A 39 14.60 1.05 -1.10
C GLU A 39 13.92 1.06 -2.46
N MET A 40 12.76 0.39 -2.59
CA MET A 40 11.98 0.38 -3.82
C MET A 40 11.42 1.77 -4.11
N ILE A 41 10.88 2.45 -3.12
CA ILE A 41 10.39 3.83 -3.25
C ILE A 41 11.53 4.76 -3.67
N LYS A 42 12.66 4.72 -2.96
CA LYS A 42 13.83 5.53 -3.29
C LYS A 42 14.30 5.32 -4.74
N LYS A 43 14.38 4.05 -5.17
CA LYS A 43 14.76 3.74 -6.56
C LYS A 43 13.76 4.31 -7.56
N PHE A 44 12.47 4.23 -7.26
CA PHE A 44 11.42 4.77 -8.12
C PHE A 44 11.52 6.31 -8.23
N GLU A 45 11.69 6.99 -7.10
CA GLU A 45 11.87 8.45 -7.03
C GLU A 45 13.08 8.90 -7.84
N GLU A 46 14.24 8.26 -7.66
CA GLU A 46 15.48 8.57 -8.38
C GLU A 46 15.35 8.34 -9.90
N THR A 47 14.66 7.25 -10.28
CA THR A 47 14.50 6.89 -11.70
C THR A 47 13.52 7.81 -12.41
N ASN A 48 12.42 8.19 -11.75
CA ASN A 48 11.34 8.95 -12.37
C ASN A 48 11.35 10.44 -11.98
N LYS A 49 12.26 10.86 -11.11
CA LYS A 49 12.39 12.23 -10.61
C LYS A 49 11.10 12.77 -9.99
N VAL A 50 10.40 11.92 -9.30
CA VAL A 50 9.16 12.25 -8.58
C VAL A 50 9.36 12.03 -7.09
N LYS A 51 8.61 12.75 -6.26
CA LYS A 51 8.54 12.50 -4.83
C LYS A 51 7.36 11.59 -4.55
N VAL A 52 7.56 10.51 -3.80
CA VAL A 52 6.50 9.59 -3.40
C VAL A 52 6.17 9.79 -1.93
N THR A 53 4.89 9.97 -1.63
CA THR A 53 4.37 10.00 -0.26
C THR A 53 3.42 8.83 -0.08
N ILE A 54 3.68 7.98 0.92
CA ILE A 54 2.78 6.88 1.28
C ILE A 54 2.06 7.27 2.57
N THR A 55 0.74 7.16 2.55
CA THR A 55 -0.11 7.27 3.73
C THR A 55 -0.68 5.89 4.01
N ASP A 56 -0.50 5.41 5.25
CA ASP A 56 -0.94 4.07 5.62
C ASP A 56 -2.39 4.04 6.10
N TYR A 57 -3.03 2.89 5.92
CA TYR A 57 -4.31 2.55 6.54
C TYR A 57 -4.31 1.09 7.01
N ASP A 58 -5.28 0.70 7.82
CA ASP A 58 -5.38 -0.59 8.49
C ASP A 58 -6.66 -1.37 8.17
N SER A 59 -7.61 -0.77 7.45
CA SER A 59 -8.81 -1.45 6.99
C SER A 59 -9.37 -0.84 5.70
N ASN A 60 -9.98 -1.68 4.84
CA ASN A 60 -10.65 -1.22 3.63
C ASN A 60 -11.78 -0.23 3.92
N ASP A 61 -12.53 -0.43 5.02
CA ASP A 61 -13.63 0.44 5.41
C ASP A 61 -13.13 1.84 5.75
N ALA A 62 -12.03 1.96 6.49
CA ALA A 62 -11.40 3.24 6.80
C ALA A 62 -10.90 3.94 5.53
N ALA A 63 -10.25 3.18 4.64
CA ALA A 63 -9.78 3.71 3.35
C ALA A 63 -10.93 4.22 2.48
N LEU A 64 -12.00 3.44 2.35
CA LEU A 64 -13.18 3.81 1.58
C LEU A 64 -13.86 5.06 2.16
N ALA A 65 -14.07 5.12 3.47
CA ALA A 65 -14.65 6.28 4.14
C ALA A 65 -13.82 7.55 3.91
N LYS A 66 -12.49 7.44 3.98
CA LYS A 66 -11.58 8.57 3.76
C LYS A 66 -11.68 9.11 2.34
N VAL A 67 -11.70 8.23 1.33
CA VAL A 67 -11.76 8.65 -0.07
C VAL A 67 -13.15 9.20 -0.42
N ARG A 68 -14.23 8.60 0.09
CA ARG A 68 -15.61 9.13 -0.05
C ARG A 68 -15.75 10.56 0.47
N ALA A 69 -15.06 10.90 1.54
CA ALA A 69 -15.09 12.25 2.10
C ALA A 69 -14.49 13.32 1.17
N GLY A 70 -13.70 12.91 0.18
CA GLY A 70 -13.06 13.80 -0.78
C GLY A 70 -11.92 14.63 -0.21
N GLY A 71 -11.27 15.43 -1.05
CA GLY A 71 -10.21 16.36 -0.64
C GLY A 71 -8.95 15.72 -0.05
N HIS A 72 -8.75 14.42 -0.30
CA HIS A 72 -7.67 13.63 0.30
C HIS A 72 -6.32 13.80 -0.41
N GLY A 73 -6.30 14.18 -1.71
CA GLY A 73 -5.08 14.38 -2.48
C GLY A 73 -4.32 13.09 -2.83
N PHE A 74 -4.95 11.92 -2.74
CA PHE A 74 -4.32 10.66 -3.15
C PHE A 74 -4.46 10.45 -4.65
N ASP A 75 -3.37 9.99 -5.29
CA ASP A 75 -3.32 9.64 -6.71
C ASP A 75 -3.57 8.14 -6.90
N ILE A 76 -3.10 7.30 -5.98
CA ILE A 76 -3.26 5.85 -6.01
C ILE A 76 -3.83 5.39 -4.67
N VAL A 77 -4.76 4.44 -4.72
CA VAL A 77 -5.26 3.69 -3.57
C VAL A 77 -5.07 2.20 -3.81
N VAL A 78 -4.82 1.43 -2.74
CA VAL A 78 -4.51 -0.01 -2.82
C VAL A 78 -5.53 -0.83 -2.03
N PRO A 79 -6.80 -0.90 -2.44
CA PRO A 79 -7.82 -1.68 -1.74
C PRO A 79 -7.64 -3.18 -1.96
N SER A 80 -8.23 -3.99 -1.09
CA SER A 80 -8.37 -5.42 -1.35
C SER A 80 -9.28 -5.67 -2.56
N ALA A 81 -9.05 -6.77 -3.26
CA ALA A 81 -9.71 -7.12 -4.50
C ALA A 81 -11.25 -7.04 -4.44
N ASN A 82 -11.85 -7.55 -3.36
CA ASN A 82 -13.28 -7.52 -3.11
C ASN A 82 -13.88 -6.11 -2.93
N PHE A 83 -13.06 -5.11 -2.67
CA PHE A 83 -13.49 -3.71 -2.56
C PHE A 83 -13.44 -2.97 -3.90
N VAL A 84 -12.64 -3.41 -4.87
CA VAL A 84 -12.52 -2.76 -6.18
C VAL A 84 -13.88 -2.52 -6.84
N PRO A 85 -14.81 -3.50 -6.92
CA PRO A 85 -16.13 -3.27 -7.52
C PRO A 85 -16.95 -2.20 -6.80
N ILE A 86 -16.79 -2.06 -5.49
CA ILE A 86 -17.47 -1.03 -4.69
C ILE A 86 -16.96 0.35 -5.11
N TRP A 87 -15.65 0.52 -5.18
CA TRP A 87 -15.01 1.77 -5.56
C TRP A 87 -15.34 2.19 -6.99
N VAL A 88 -15.38 1.24 -7.92
CA VAL A 88 -15.82 1.47 -9.31
C VAL A 88 -17.28 1.91 -9.36
N LYS A 89 -18.17 1.18 -8.68
CA LYS A 89 -19.61 1.47 -8.63
C LYS A 89 -19.90 2.88 -8.07
N GLU A 90 -19.10 3.33 -7.13
CA GLU A 90 -19.23 4.64 -6.49
C GLU A 90 -18.52 5.77 -7.27
N GLY A 91 -17.86 5.44 -8.39
CA GLY A 91 -17.14 6.43 -9.20
C GLY A 91 -15.91 7.03 -8.52
N LEU A 92 -15.30 6.28 -7.59
CA LEU A 92 -14.12 6.71 -6.83
C LEU A 92 -12.80 6.39 -7.53
N LEU A 93 -12.83 5.56 -8.57
CA LEU A 93 -11.66 5.20 -9.39
C LEU A 93 -11.81 5.74 -10.81
N LEU A 94 -10.71 6.23 -11.36
CA LEU A 94 -10.61 6.55 -12.76
C LEU A 94 -10.36 5.28 -13.58
N GLU A 95 -10.97 5.18 -14.75
CA GLU A 95 -10.66 4.15 -15.74
C GLU A 95 -9.29 4.44 -16.35
N SER A 96 -8.24 3.94 -15.69
CA SER A 96 -6.85 4.23 -16.05
C SER A 96 -6.26 3.31 -17.12
N ARG A 97 -6.99 2.27 -17.51
CA ARG A 97 -6.60 1.28 -18.52
C ARG A 97 -5.18 0.73 -18.31
N PRO A 98 -4.87 0.13 -17.13
CA PRO A 98 -3.56 -0.45 -16.90
C PRO A 98 -3.24 -1.61 -17.86
N ASP A 99 -4.24 -2.28 -18.41
CA ASP A 99 -4.11 -3.30 -19.46
C ASP A 99 -3.44 -2.78 -20.75
N GLU A 100 -3.51 -1.49 -21.01
CA GLU A 100 -2.89 -0.83 -22.18
C GLU A 100 -1.47 -0.29 -21.87
N MET A 101 -1.03 -0.34 -20.61
CA MET A 101 0.29 0.18 -20.21
C MET A 101 1.40 -0.81 -20.58
N GLU A 102 2.55 -0.28 -21.03
CA GLU A 102 3.68 -1.10 -21.49
C GLU A 102 4.13 -2.15 -20.46
N ASN A 103 4.15 -1.78 -19.19
CA ASN A 103 4.60 -2.66 -18.11
C ASN A 103 3.57 -3.72 -17.69
N PHE A 104 2.34 -3.64 -18.18
CA PHE A 104 1.30 -4.63 -17.88
C PHE A 104 1.68 -6.05 -18.31
N LYS A 105 2.49 -6.19 -19.34
CA LYS A 105 3.08 -7.47 -19.78
C LYS A 105 3.88 -8.22 -18.69
N ASN A 106 4.24 -7.54 -17.60
CA ASN A 106 4.94 -8.15 -16.46
C ASN A 106 3.98 -8.68 -15.39
N VAL A 107 2.67 -8.50 -15.55
CA VAL A 107 1.65 -9.04 -14.65
C VAL A 107 1.53 -10.54 -14.91
N ASP A 108 1.61 -11.35 -13.86
CA ASP A 108 1.43 -12.81 -13.94
C ASP A 108 0.02 -13.15 -14.48
N ASP A 109 -0.09 -14.11 -15.37
CA ASP A 109 -1.32 -14.50 -16.07
C ASP A 109 -2.51 -14.75 -15.11
N ARG A 110 -2.23 -15.25 -13.89
CA ARG A 110 -3.25 -15.45 -12.85
C ARG A 110 -3.97 -14.16 -12.44
N TRP A 111 -3.35 -13.02 -12.64
CA TRP A 111 -3.85 -11.71 -12.23
C TRP A 111 -4.30 -10.83 -13.40
N VAL A 112 -4.20 -11.33 -14.64
CA VAL A 112 -4.65 -10.60 -15.84
C VAL A 112 -6.17 -10.61 -15.94
N ASN A 113 -6.79 -11.80 -15.85
CA ASN A 113 -8.24 -11.94 -15.93
C ASN A 113 -8.80 -12.23 -14.54
N VAL A 114 -9.52 -11.28 -13.97
CA VAL A 114 -10.06 -11.37 -12.61
C VAL A 114 -11.50 -10.90 -12.57
N ASP A 115 -12.33 -11.52 -11.71
CA ASP A 115 -13.76 -11.26 -11.67
C ASP A 115 -14.12 -9.87 -11.12
N TRP A 116 -13.25 -9.31 -10.27
CA TRP A 116 -13.48 -8.01 -9.63
C TRP A 116 -13.13 -6.79 -10.49
N ASP A 117 -12.40 -6.98 -11.58
CA ASP A 117 -12.08 -5.95 -12.58
C ASP A 117 -11.86 -6.63 -13.94
N PRO A 118 -12.92 -7.09 -14.61
CA PRO A 118 -12.81 -7.74 -15.90
C PRO A 118 -12.14 -6.82 -16.92
N GLY A 119 -11.08 -7.33 -17.57
CA GLY A 119 -10.29 -6.56 -18.52
C GLY A 119 -9.28 -5.59 -17.92
N ARG A 120 -9.17 -5.52 -16.60
CA ARG A 120 -8.19 -4.65 -15.93
C ARG A 120 -8.27 -3.18 -16.36
N HIS A 121 -9.46 -2.60 -16.29
CA HIS A 121 -9.69 -1.22 -16.66
C HIS A 121 -9.32 -0.23 -15.53
N TYR A 122 -9.40 -0.67 -14.27
CA TYR A 122 -9.28 0.20 -13.11
C TYR A 122 -8.10 -0.15 -12.20
N SER A 123 -7.64 -1.40 -12.22
CA SER A 123 -6.68 -1.89 -11.21
C SER A 123 -5.58 -2.77 -11.78
N VAL A 124 -4.45 -2.77 -11.07
CA VAL A 124 -3.32 -3.68 -11.29
C VAL A 124 -2.96 -4.31 -9.94
N PRO A 125 -2.49 -5.57 -9.90
CA PRO A 125 -2.11 -6.18 -8.64
C PRO A 125 -0.90 -5.47 -8.03
N TRP A 126 -1.00 -5.09 -6.74
CA TRP A 126 0.13 -4.56 -5.96
C TRP A 126 0.89 -5.70 -5.28
N GLN A 127 0.19 -6.49 -4.50
CA GLN A 127 0.70 -7.71 -3.89
C GLN A 127 -0.45 -8.66 -3.53
N TRP A 128 -0.11 -9.86 -3.16
CA TRP A 128 -1.03 -10.84 -2.61
C TRP A 128 -0.44 -11.47 -1.35
N GLY A 129 -1.26 -12.04 -0.50
CA GLY A 129 -0.83 -12.67 0.73
C GLY A 129 -1.81 -13.73 1.21
N LEU A 130 -1.48 -14.33 2.32
CA LEU A 130 -2.32 -15.28 3.03
C LEU A 130 -2.70 -14.71 4.39
N MET A 131 -3.97 -14.88 4.77
CA MET A 131 -4.39 -14.68 6.14
C MET A 131 -4.22 -15.98 6.91
N GLY A 132 -3.66 -15.89 8.10
CA GLY A 132 -3.41 -17.05 8.93
C GLY A 132 -3.37 -16.72 10.41
N THR A 133 -3.46 -17.75 11.25
CA THR A 133 -3.34 -17.63 12.69
C THR A 133 -1.88 -17.85 13.10
N VAL A 134 -1.33 -16.92 13.86
CA VAL A 134 -0.02 -17.06 14.48
C VAL A 134 -0.23 -17.42 15.95
N VAL A 135 0.41 -18.51 16.40
CA VAL A 135 0.28 -19.01 17.76
C VAL A 135 1.65 -19.08 18.43
N ASP A 136 1.76 -18.50 19.61
CA ASP A 136 2.91 -18.73 20.46
C ASP A 136 2.85 -20.14 21.09
N THR A 137 3.50 -21.07 20.44
CA THR A 137 3.55 -22.48 20.87
C THR A 137 4.41 -22.68 22.14
N SER A 138 5.10 -21.68 22.64
CA SER A 138 5.76 -21.75 23.96
C SER A 138 4.73 -21.63 25.07
N VAL A 139 3.62 -20.91 24.82
CA VAL A 139 2.56 -20.61 25.78
C VAL A 139 1.36 -21.55 25.61
N TYR A 140 0.85 -21.68 24.40
CA TYR A 140 -0.32 -22.52 24.10
C TYR A 140 0.11 -23.89 23.57
N LYS A 141 -0.40 -24.97 24.20
CA LYS A 141 -0.04 -26.37 23.89
C LYS A 141 -1.20 -27.18 23.32
N GLY A 142 -2.35 -26.54 23.11
CA GLY A 142 -3.53 -27.19 22.55
C GLY A 142 -3.47 -27.31 21.02
N ASP A 143 -4.62 -27.62 20.39
CA ASP A 143 -4.75 -27.73 18.94
C ASP A 143 -4.61 -26.37 18.27
N ILE A 144 -3.65 -26.27 17.36
CA ILE A 144 -3.38 -25.05 16.56
C ILE A 144 -3.92 -25.14 15.13
N ASN A 145 -4.52 -26.27 14.74
CA ASN A 145 -5.02 -26.51 13.39
C ASN A 145 -6.53 -26.26 13.25
N THR A 146 -7.04 -25.37 14.06
CA THR A 146 -8.47 -25.03 14.08
C THR A 146 -8.70 -23.53 14.26
N SER A 147 -9.70 -22.99 13.56
CA SER A 147 -10.13 -21.61 13.76
C SER A 147 -10.85 -21.40 15.12
N ALA A 148 -11.23 -22.48 15.81
CA ALA A 148 -11.78 -22.39 17.17
C ALA A 148 -10.84 -21.64 18.12
N ILE A 149 -9.52 -21.74 17.92
CA ILE A 149 -8.51 -21.07 18.75
C ILE A 149 -8.77 -19.56 18.94
N TRP A 150 -9.47 -18.93 18.04
CA TRP A 150 -9.80 -17.51 18.13
C TRP A 150 -11.29 -17.17 17.94
N LEU A 151 -12.09 -18.05 17.29
CA LEU A 151 -13.54 -17.86 17.13
C LEU A 151 -14.34 -18.36 18.32
N ASP A 152 -13.86 -19.44 18.97
CA ASP A 152 -14.44 -20.05 20.18
C ASP A 152 -13.29 -20.48 21.11
N PRO A 153 -12.52 -19.50 21.62
CA PRO A 153 -11.26 -19.78 22.27
C PRO A 153 -11.44 -20.57 23.56
N PRO A 154 -10.57 -21.55 23.82
CA PRO A 154 -10.57 -22.27 25.10
C PRO A 154 -10.26 -21.30 26.26
N PRO A 155 -10.66 -21.63 27.49
CA PRO A 155 -10.57 -20.72 28.65
C PRO A 155 -9.20 -20.08 28.86
N GLU A 156 -8.12 -20.82 28.58
CA GLU A 156 -6.75 -20.34 28.74
C GLU A 156 -6.35 -19.26 27.71
N LEU A 157 -7.09 -19.11 26.61
CA LEU A 157 -6.85 -18.10 25.57
C LEU A 157 -7.79 -16.89 25.68
N VAL A 158 -8.79 -16.93 26.55
CA VAL A 158 -9.69 -15.78 26.74
C VAL A 158 -8.88 -14.54 27.17
N GLY A 159 -9.07 -13.45 26.42
CA GLY A 159 -8.33 -12.20 26.61
C GLY A 159 -6.89 -12.19 26.07
N LYS A 160 -6.45 -13.25 25.40
CA LYS A 160 -5.10 -13.37 24.81
C LYS A 160 -5.12 -13.47 23.28
N VAL A 161 -6.28 -13.37 22.69
CA VAL A 161 -6.48 -13.43 21.23
C VAL A 161 -6.53 -12.00 20.68
N ASN A 162 -5.80 -11.75 19.60
CA ASN A 162 -5.89 -10.54 18.81
C ASN A 162 -6.30 -10.89 17.37
N VAL A 163 -7.20 -10.14 16.78
CA VAL A 163 -7.71 -10.36 15.43
C VAL A 163 -7.51 -9.09 14.62
N ALA A 164 -7.11 -9.23 13.36
CA ALA A 164 -6.98 -8.09 12.47
C ALA A 164 -8.34 -7.37 12.30
N PRO A 165 -8.37 -6.03 12.23
CA PRO A 165 -9.60 -5.24 12.15
C PRO A 165 -10.21 -5.25 10.73
N GLU A 166 -10.10 -6.34 10.00
CA GLU A 166 -10.65 -6.50 8.65
C GLU A 166 -11.91 -7.39 8.72
N MET A 167 -13.07 -6.77 8.62
CA MET A 167 -14.37 -7.43 8.80
C MET A 167 -14.56 -8.59 7.82
N GLY A 168 -14.15 -8.42 6.55
CA GLY A 168 -14.30 -9.45 5.52
C GLY A 168 -13.59 -10.75 5.89
N ASP A 169 -12.37 -10.65 6.39
CA ASP A 169 -11.56 -11.82 6.79
C ASP A 169 -12.14 -12.53 8.00
N VAL A 170 -12.60 -11.76 9.00
CA VAL A 170 -13.24 -12.30 10.21
C VAL A 170 -14.54 -13.02 9.85
N MET A 171 -15.38 -12.41 9.02
CA MET A 171 -16.65 -12.99 8.59
C MET A 171 -16.44 -14.25 7.74
N PHE A 172 -15.48 -14.22 6.82
CA PHE A 172 -15.10 -15.39 6.02
C PHE A 172 -14.70 -16.57 6.93
N ALA A 173 -13.82 -16.33 7.88
CA ALA A 173 -13.37 -17.36 8.80
C ALA A 173 -14.51 -17.88 9.68
N ALA A 174 -15.40 -17.02 10.18
CA ALA A 174 -16.55 -17.40 10.98
C ALA A 174 -17.54 -18.26 10.18
N ILE A 175 -17.87 -17.87 8.94
CA ILE A 175 -18.74 -18.65 8.05
C ILE A 175 -18.14 -20.04 7.79
N ARG A 176 -16.84 -20.10 7.49
CA ARG A 176 -16.14 -21.38 7.27
C ARG A 176 -16.13 -22.25 8.51
N TYR A 177 -15.89 -21.66 9.68
CA TYR A 177 -15.91 -22.37 10.97
C TYR A 177 -17.29 -22.99 11.27
N MET A 178 -18.37 -22.28 10.92
CA MET A 178 -19.75 -22.76 11.07
C MET A 178 -20.18 -23.75 9.96
N GLY A 179 -19.28 -24.15 9.05
CA GLY A 179 -19.56 -25.09 7.97
C GLY A 179 -20.22 -24.46 6.73
N GLY A 180 -20.28 -23.13 6.67
CA GLY A 180 -20.80 -22.39 5.53
C GLY A 180 -19.80 -22.31 4.36
N GLN A 181 -20.31 -21.80 3.22
CA GLN A 181 -19.53 -21.43 2.05
C GLN A 181 -19.71 -19.93 1.81
N TRP A 182 -18.63 -19.32 1.33
CA TRP A 182 -18.60 -17.90 0.96
C TRP A 182 -18.76 -17.77 -0.54
#